data_c98a99b67c91ff9bef1779fdc64876d7
#
_entry.id   c98a99b67c91ff9bef1779fdc64876d7
#
_cell.length_a   1.000
_cell.length_b   1.000
_cell.length_c   1.000
_cell.angle_alpha   90.00
_cell.angle_beta   90.00
_cell.angle_gamma   90.00
#
_symmetry.space_group_name_H-M   'P 1'
#
loop_
_entity.id
_entity.type
_entity.pdbx_description
1 polymer ?
#
loop_
_entity_poly.entity_id
_entity_poly.type
_entity_poly.pdbx_seq_one_letter_code
_entity_poly.pdbx_strand_id
1 'polypeptide(L)'
;MLPHMSMQELNEKLSIINRVVIHPKYRTIGLGARIIRETLALAGTPYVEMVAVMAKYNPFAEKAGLRKVVEQKPLESVLRVAELLSKFGFDLPLLSSERYVLERLKRLSPLEVDKLKELFVKNKHPRFRKEFAVSRHQPFGKTSDYVKCIENADSEKMAKLVKIVGMLLQTKVYLFWSKTVESISSLYMPARCS
;
A
#
# COMPACT_ATOMS: atom_id res chain seq x y z
N MET A 1 18.82 -17.83 -8.43
CA MET A 1 17.88 -17.52 -9.53
C MET A 1 16.57 -18.17 -9.15
N LEU A 2 15.52 -17.42 -8.86
CA LEU A 2 14.20 -17.99 -8.56
C LEU A 2 13.68 -18.67 -9.83
N PRO A 3 13.08 -19.86 -9.76
CA PRO A 3 12.51 -20.49 -10.93
C PRO A 3 11.44 -19.56 -11.51
N HIS A 4 11.53 -19.28 -12.81
CA HIS A 4 10.50 -18.53 -13.52
C HIS A 4 9.22 -19.37 -13.55
N MET A 5 8.31 -19.08 -12.64
CA MET A 5 6.94 -19.63 -12.75
C MET A 5 6.24 -18.92 -13.91
N SER A 6 5.59 -19.70 -14.75
CA SER A 6 4.70 -19.17 -15.77
C SER A 6 3.46 -18.52 -15.12
N MET A 7 2.82 -17.58 -15.82
CA MET A 7 1.56 -16.98 -15.33
C MET A 7 0.46 -18.03 -15.14
N GLN A 8 0.47 -19.08 -15.95
CA GLN A 8 -0.49 -20.18 -15.83
C GLN A 8 -0.25 -20.97 -14.55
N GLU A 9 0.99 -21.35 -14.26
CA GLU A 9 1.35 -22.04 -13.01
C GLU A 9 1.03 -21.19 -11.77
N LEU A 10 1.24 -19.87 -11.85
CA LEU A 10 0.91 -18.96 -10.77
C LEU A 10 -0.60 -18.98 -10.48
N ASN A 11 -1.42 -18.89 -11.52
CA ASN A 11 -2.87 -18.91 -11.40
C ASN A 11 -3.42 -20.26 -10.88
N GLU A 12 -2.75 -21.35 -11.21
CA GLU A 12 -3.15 -22.69 -10.75
C GLU A 12 -2.73 -22.96 -9.30
N LYS A 13 -1.66 -22.35 -8.83
CA LYS A 13 -1.04 -22.67 -7.53
C LYS A 13 -1.27 -21.62 -6.45
N LEU A 14 -1.62 -20.38 -6.79
CA LEU A 14 -1.70 -19.29 -5.84
C LEU A 14 -3.06 -18.62 -5.83
N SER A 15 -3.67 -18.54 -4.66
CA SER A 15 -4.85 -17.71 -4.38
C SER A 15 -4.50 -16.51 -3.53
N ILE A 16 -5.23 -15.42 -3.71
CA ILE A 16 -5.02 -14.16 -2.98
C ILE A 16 -6.24 -13.81 -2.15
N ILE A 17 -6.05 -13.62 -0.86
CA ILE A 17 -7.07 -13.00 0.00
C ILE A 17 -6.96 -11.49 -0.13
N ASN A 18 -7.81 -10.91 -0.96
CA ASN A 18 -7.80 -9.47 -1.24
C ASN A 18 -8.44 -8.66 -0.13
N ARG A 19 -9.48 -9.19 0.53
CA ARG A 19 -10.25 -8.45 1.53
C ARG A 19 -10.92 -9.39 2.51
N VAL A 20 -10.85 -9.02 3.79
CA VAL A 20 -11.66 -9.61 4.86
C VAL A 20 -12.58 -8.52 5.40
N VAL A 21 -13.89 -8.69 5.27
CA VAL A 21 -14.87 -7.69 5.69
C VAL A 21 -15.69 -8.24 6.84
N ILE A 22 -15.61 -7.58 7.99
CA ILE A 22 -16.41 -7.88 9.17
C ILE A 22 -17.28 -6.67 9.49
N HIS A 23 -18.58 -6.91 9.61
CA HIS A 23 -19.49 -5.85 10.03
C HIS A 23 -19.07 -5.27 11.39
N PRO A 24 -19.07 -3.94 11.58
CA PRO A 24 -18.55 -3.28 12.79
C PRO A 24 -19.07 -3.88 14.10
N LYS A 25 -20.34 -4.24 14.17
CA LYS A 25 -20.99 -4.86 15.35
C LYS A 25 -20.32 -6.18 15.79
N TYR A 26 -19.68 -6.91 14.87
CA TYR A 26 -19.10 -8.23 15.12
C TYR A 26 -17.57 -8.24 15.07
N ARG A 27 -16.95 -7.06 15.13
CA ARG A 27 -15.48 -6.95 15.25
C ARG A 27 -15.05 -7.33 16.66
N THR A 28 -13.78 -7.65 16.83
CA THR A 28 -13.11 -8.01 18.10
C THR A 28 -13.43 -9.39 18.67
N ILE A 29 -14.46 -10.09 18.21
CA ILE A 29 -14.85 -11.43 18.68
C ILE A 29 -14.16 -12.58 17.96
N GLY A 30 -13.10 -12.31 17.19
CA GLY A 30 -12.30 -13.35 16.51
C GLY A 30 -12.83 -13.80 15.13
N LEU A 31 -13.94 -13.24 14.63
CA LEU A 31 -14.53 -13.66 13.35
C LEU A 31 -13.57 -13.49 12.17
N GLY A 32 -12.70 -12.48 12.16
CA GLY A 32 -11.71 -12.30 11.09
C GLY A 32 -10.77 -13.49 10.95
N ALA A 33 -10.22 -13.98 12.07
CA ALA A 33 -9.36 -15.14 12.07
C ALA A 33 -10.13 -16.43 11.69
N ARG A 34 -11.38 -16.57 12.16
CA ARG A 34 -12.23 -17.70 11.84
C ARG A 34 -12.54 -17.78 10.34
N ILE A 35 -12.99 -16.67 9.74
CA ILE A 35 -13.30 -16.61 8.29
C ILE A 35 -12.07 -16.99 7.47
N ILE A 36 -10.90 -16.42 7.79
CA ILE A 36 -9.65 -16.77 7.06
C ILE A 36 -9.37 -18.27 7.21
N ARG A 37 -9.42 -18.82 8.41
CA ARG A 37 -9.12 -20.24 8.65
C ARG A 37 -10.05 -21.15 7.84
N GLU A 38 -11.34 -20.86 7.82
CA GLU A 38 -12.32 -21.62 7.04
C GLU A 38 -12.08 -21.44 5.53
N THR A 39 -11.71 -20.24 5.08
CA THR A 39 -11.36 -19.98 3.68
C THR A 39 -10.10 -20.74 3.25
N LEU A 40 -9.07 -20.83 4.10
CA LEU A 40 -7.85 -21.59 3.79
C LEU A 40 -8.16 -23.08 3.60
N ALA A 41 -9.05 -23.66 4.39
CA ALA A 41 -9.47 -25.05 4.25
C ALA A 41 -10.17 -25.32 2.91
N LEU A 42 -10.87 -24.32 2.37
CA LEU A 42 -11.62 -24.39 1.11
C LEU A 42 -10.79 -23.94 -0.10
N ALA A 43 -9.58 -23.40 0.10
CA ALA A 43 -8.74 -22.93 -0.99
C ALA A 43 -8.42 -24.09 -1.94
N GLY A 44 -8.75 -23.91 -3.22
CA GLY A 44 -8.47 -24.90 -4.28
C GLY A 44 -6.99 -24.94 -4.67
N THR A 45 -6.18 -24.00 -4.21
CA THR A 45 -4.76 -23.86 -4.53
C THR A 45 -3.88 -24.29 -3.34
N PRO A 46 -2.67 -24.80 -3.59
CA PRO A 46 -1.74 -25.18 -2.53
C PRO A 46 -1.17 -23.98 -1.74
N TYR A 47 -1.23 -22.79 -2.30
CA TYR A 47 -0.68 -21.57 -1.70
C TYR A 47 -1.74 -20.49 -1.62
N VAL A 48 -1.71 -19.72 -0.52
CA VAL A 48 -2.57 -18.55 -0.32
C VAL A 48 -1.73 -17.40 0.21
N GLU A 49 -1.86 -16.24 -0.40
CA GLU A 49 -1.22 -15.02 0.05
C GLU A 49 -2.21 -13.94 0.51
N MET A 50 -1.74 -13.06 1.37
CA MET A 50 -2.51 -11.91 1.84
C MET A 50 -1.56 -10.74 2.13
N VAL A 51 -1.95 -9.54 1.70
CA VAL A 51 -1.27 -8.30 2.10
C VAL A 51 -2.21 -7.50 3.00
N ALA A 52 -1.82 -7.28 4.24
CA ALA A 52 -2.66 -6.60 5.21
C ALA A 52 -1.89 -5.51 5.98
N VAL A 53 -2.46 -4.31 6.04
CA VAL A 53 -1.96 -3.21 6.87
C VAL A 53 -2.25 -3.47 8.35
N MET A 54 -3.46 -3.93 8.65
CA MET A 54 -3.91 -4.19 10.02
C MET A 54 -3.17 -5.34 10.70
N ALA A 55 -2.56 -6.26 9.94
CA ALA A 55 -1.81 -7.37 10.49
C ALA A 55 -0.58 -6.94 11.32
N LYS A 56 -0.10 -5.72 11.13
CA LYS A 56 0.95 -5.14 11.99
C LYS A 56 0.48 -4.96 13.44
N TYR A 57 -0.78 -4.60 13.63
CA TYR A 57 -1.34 -4.25 14.95
C TYR A 57 -2.22 -5.36 15.53
N ASN A 58 -2.80 -6.18 14.66
CA ASN A 58 -3.69 -7.26 15.06
C ASN A 58 -3.34 -8.53 14.28
N PRO A 59 -2.79 -9.56 14.93
CA PRO A 59 -2.31 -10.79 14.28
C PRO A 59 -3.46 -11.75 13.92
N PHE A 60 -4.60 -11.24 13.42
CA PHE A 60 -5.77 -12.06 13.11
C PHE A 60 -5.51 -13.09 11.99
N ALA A 61 -4.67 -12.73 11.03
CA ALA A 61 -4.31 -13.62 9.93
C ALA A 61 -3.33 -14.71 10.39
N GLU A 62 -2.37 -14.38 11.27
CA GLU A 62 -1.44 -15.33 11.87
C GLU A 62 -2.18 -16.32 12.79
N LYS A 63 -3.17 -15.83 13.56
CA LYS A 63 -4.09 -16.68 14.36
C LYS A 63 -4.93 -17.64 13.49
N ALA A 64 -5.10 -17.34 12.22
CA ALA A 64 -5.77 -18.19 11.25
C ALA A 64 -4.86 -19.24 10.61
N GLY A 65 -3.53 -19.12 10.77
CA GLY A 65 -2.54 -20.04 10.25
C GLY A 65 -1.64 -19.49 9.14
N LEU A 66 -1.82 -18.21 8.71
CA LEU A 66 -0.87 -17.59 7.80
C LEU A 66 0.43 -17.26 8.53
N ARG A 67 1.55 -17.31 7.81
CA ARG A 67 2.87 -16.92 8.32
C ARG A 67 3.22 -15.55 7.80
N LYS A 68 3.69 -14.67 8.67
CA LYS A 68 4.28 -13.38 8.28
C LYS A 68 5.62 -13.64 7.58
N VAL A 69 5.74 -13.17 6.35
CA VAL A 69 6.95 -13.34 5.51
C VAL A 69 7.80 -12.08 5.55
N VAL A 70 7.18 -10.93 5.26
CA VAL A 70 7.90 -9.67 5.22
C VAL A 70 6.99 -8.52 5.66
N GLU A 71 7.60 -7.51 6.25
CA GLU A 71 6.97 -6.25 6.61
C GLU A 71 7.55 -5.14 5.73
N GLN A 72 6.76 -4.63 4.81
CA GLN A 72 7.15 -3.54 3.93
C GLN A 72 6.89 -2.20 4.62
N LYS A 73 7.96 -1.55 5.02
CA LYS A 73 7.92 -0.18 5.56
C LYS A 73 7.68 0.85 4.45
N PRO A 74 7.20 2.06 4.78
CA PRO A 74 7.14 3.17 3.84
C PRO A 74 8.51 3.47 3.22
N LEU A 75 8.51 3.89 1.96
CA LEU A 75 9.74 4.33 1.29
C LEU A 75 10.24 5.65 1.90
N GLU A 76 11.54 5.82 1.98
CA GLU A 76 12.17 7.03 2.52
C GLU A 76 11.71 8.31 1.80
N SER A 77 11.53 8.23 0.48
CA SER A 77 11.00 9.35 -0.30
C SER A 77 9.59 9.78 0.13
N VAL A 78 8.76 8.84 0.56
CA VAL A 78 7.40 9.11 1.09
C VAL A 78 7.49 9.69 2.50
N LEU A 79 8.43 9.21 3.32
CA LEU A 79 8.67 9.75 4.66
C LEU A 79 9.08 11.22 4.61
N ARG A 80 9.95 11.61 3.66
CA ARG A 80 10.33 13.03 3.47
C ARG A 80 9.13 13.92 3.13
N VAL A 81 8.20 13.44 2.30
CA VAL A 81 6.95 14.19 2.03
C VAL A 81 6.12 14.30 3.30
N ALA A 82 6.01 13.23 4.09
CA ALA A 82 5.26 13.24 5.33
C ALA A 82 5.85 14.19 6.38
N GLU A 83 7.18 14.25 6.49
CA GLU A 83 7.87 15.20 7.37
C GLU A 83 7.57 16.66 7.01
N LEU A 84 7.57 16.98 5.70
CA LEU A 84 7.22 18.33 5.26
C LEU A 84 5.75 18.64 5.55
N LEU A 85 4.85 17.71 5.27
CA LEU A 85 3.42 17.86 5.61
C LEU A 85 3.23 18.08 7.12
N SER A 86 3.94 17.34 7.96
CA SER A 86 3.91 17.54 9.41
C SER A 86 4.40 18.94 9.82
N LYS A 87 5.49 19.43 9.21
CA LYS A 87 5.98 20.80 9.43
C LYS A 87 4.97 21.88 9.03
N PHE A 88 4.16 21.60 8.01
CA PHE A 88 3.04 22.47 7.59
C PHE A 88 1.77 22.26 8.43
N GLY A 89 1.86 21.51 9.52
CA GLY A 89 0.79 21.28 10.47
C GLY A 89 -0.29 20.31 10.00
N PHE A 90 0.03 19.41 9.06
CA PHE A 90 -0.86 18.30 8.75
C PHE A 90 -0.74 17.21 9.82
N ASP A 91 -1.89 16.70 10.25
CA ASP A 91 -1.97 15.49 11.07
C ASP A 91 -1.93 14.26 10.17
N LEU A 92 -0.83 13.48 10.25
CA LEU A 92 -0.56 12.36 9.37
C LEU A 92 -1.65 11.26 9.40
N PRO A 93 -2.22 10.87 10.55
CA PRO A 93 -3.38 10.00 10.62
C PRO A 93 -4.59 10.45 9.83
N LEU A 94 -4.80 11.76 9.69
CA LEU A 94 -5.95 12.35 9.01
C LEU A 94 -5.76 12.56 7.50
N LEU A 95 -4.58 12.25 6.94
CA LEU A 95 -4.31 12.42 5.50
C LEU A 95 -5.23 11.60 4.59
N SER A 96 -5.89 10.58 5.10
CA SER A 96 -6.90 9.82 4.35
C SER A 96 -8.22 10.59 4.13
N SER A 97 -8.48 11.63 4.93
CA SER A 97 -9.66 12.49 4.82
C SER A 97 -9.42 13.61 3.82
N GLU A 98 -10.07 13.53 2.67
CA GLU A 98 -9.96 14.53 1.60
C GLU A 98 -10.42 15.91 2.06
N ARG A 99 -11.51 15.98 2.83
CA ARG A 99 -12.02 17.22 3.41
C ARG A 99 -10.98 17.89 4.32
N TYR A 100 -10.40 17.13 5.24
CA TYR A 100 -9.35 17.63 6.13
C TYR A 100 -8.17 18.18 5.34
N VAL A 101 -7.70 17.41 4.34
CA VAL A 101 -6.54 17.81 3.52
C VAL A 101 -6.85 19.09 2.74
N LEU A 102 -8.03 19.21 2.14
CA LEU A 102 -8.43 20.43 1.42
C LEU A 102 -8.51 21.66 2.35
N GLU A 103 -9.06 21.50 3.53
CA GLU A 103 -9.12 22.59 4.53
C GLU A 103 -7.73 23.04 4.97
N ARG A 104 -6.80 22.09 5.12
CA ARG A 104 -5.39 22.40 5.47
C ARG A 104 -4.64 23.07 4.32
N LEU A 105 -4.78 22.58 3.09
CA LEU A 105 -4.15 23.17 1.90
C LEU A 105 -4.57 24.63 1.71
N LYS A 106 -5.83 24.98 1.95
CA LYS A 106 -6.33 26.37 1.87
C LYS A 106 -5.69 27.33 2.88
N ARG A 107 -5.09 26.81 3.95
CA ARG A 107 -4.42 27.61 5.00
C ARG A 107 -2.92 27.79 4.74
N LEU A 108 -2.36 27.08 3.76
CA LEU A 108 -0.97 27.21 3.40
C LEU A 108 -0.71 28.52 2.65
N SER A 109 0.44 29.11 2.91
CA SER A 109 0.96 30.20 2.10
C SER A 109 1.34 29.74 0.71
N PRO A 110 1.35 30.60 -0.31
CA PRO A 110 1.80 30.25 -1.66
C PRO A 110 3.19 29.59 -1.68
N LEU A 111 4.12 30.10 -0.86
CA LEU A 111 5.48 29.55 -0.74
C LEU A 111 5.50 28.11 -0.21
N GLU A 112 4.62 27.77 0.73
CA GLU A 112 4.50 26.40 1.26
C GLU A 112 3.90 25.46 0.23
N VAL A 113 2.92 25.92 -0.53
CA VAL A 113 2.33 25.15 -1.64
C VAL A 113 3.40 24.88 -2.71
N ASP A 114 4.21 25.85 -3.07
CA ASP A 114 5.29 25.68 -4.05
C ASP A 114 6.35 24.68 -3.57
N LYS A 115 6.77 24.78 -2.31
CA LYS A 115 7.67 23.78 -1.70
C LYS A 115 7.08 22.37 -1.72
N LEU A 116 5.78 22.25 -1.47
CA LEU A 116 5.10 20.95 -1.53
C LEU A 116 5.06 20.41 -2.96
N LYS A 117 4.78 21.26 -3.96
CA LYS A 117 4.82 20.89 -5.38
C LYS A 117 6.21 20.43 -5.80
N GLU A 118 7.27 21.18 -5.46
CA GLU A 118 8.66 20.79 -5.73
C GLU A 118 9.00 19.41 -5.15
N LEU A 119 8.54 19.12 -3.93
CA LEU A 119 8.82 17.85 -3.29
C LEU A 119 8.11 16.70 -4.02
N PHE A 120 6.88 16.90 -4.51
CA PHE A 120 6.20 15.93 -5.35
C PHE A 120 6.87 15.73 -6.71
N VAL A 121 7.38 16.81 -7.32
CA VAL A 121 8.16 16.72 -8.57
C VAL A 121 9.43 15.89 -8.38
N LYS A 122 10.13 16.08 -7.26
CA LYS A 122 11.33 15.31 -6.90
C LYS A 122 11.00 13.84 -6.58
N ASN A 123 9.84 13.60 -5.97
CA ASN A 123 9.39 12.26 -5.60
C ASN A 123 8.55 11.61 -6.70
N LYS A 124 9.24 10.95 -7.65
CA LYS A 124 8.63 10.30 -8.82
C LYS A 124 7.98 8.94 -8.48
N HIS A 125 7.33 8.80 -7.34
CA HIS A 125 6.69 7.55 -6.98
C HIS A 125 5.61 7.14 -8.01
N PRO A 126 5.56 5.86 -8.45
CA PRO A 126 4.63 5.41 -9.50
C PRO A 126 3.16 5.73 -9.24
N ARG A 127 2.72 5.70 -7.98
CA ARG A 127 1.33 6.04 -7.62
C ARG A 127 0.99 7.51 -7.83
N PHE A 128 1.92 8.42 -7.61
CA PHE A 128 1.71 9.85 -7.90
C PHE A 128 1.56 10.07 -9.40
N ARG A 129 2.40 9.42 -10.20
CA ARG A 129 2.32 9.49 -11.67
C ARG A 129 1.02 8.93 -12.21
N LYS A 130 0.52 7.84 -11.62
CA LYS A 130 -0.74 7.20 -12.04
C LYS A 130 -1.95 8.12 -11.83
N GLU A 131 -1.94 8.97 -10.82
CA GLU A 131 -3.05 9.91 -10.55
C GLU A 131 -3.22 10.94 -11.67
N PHE A 132 -2.14 11.26 -12.38
CA PHE A 132 -2.15 12.21 -13.50
C PHE A 132 -2.18 11.52 -14.89
N ALA A 133 -2.32 10.21 -14.93
CA ALA A 133 -2.39 9.51 -16.21
C ALA A 133 -3.68 9.88 -16.96
N VAL A 134 -3.54 10.41 -18.16
CA VAL A 134 -4.64 10.82 -19.04
C VAL A 134 -5.42 9.61 -19.57
N SER A 135 -4.81 8.44 -19.59
CA SER A 135 -5.40 7.21 -20.12
C SER A 135 -5.13 6.01 -19.22
N ARG A 136 -6.14 5.14 -19.05
CA ARG A 136 -5.99 3.86 -18.36
C ARG A 136 -4.96 2.94 -19.03
N HIS A 137 -4.71 3.10 -20.32
CA HIS A 137 -3.76 2.32 -21.09
C HIS A 137 -2.32 2.84 -21.03
N GLN A 138 -2.11 4.06 -20.51
CA GLN A 138 -0.79 4.60 -20.23
C GLN A 138 -0.68 4.98 -18.75
N PRO A 139 -0.51 3.99 -17.86
CA PRO A 139 -0.51 4.22 -16.41
C PRO A 139 0.65 5.10 -15.93
N PHE A 140 1.64 5.31 -16.75
CA PHE A 140 2.82 6.13 -16.45
C PHE A 140 3.05 7.13 -17.57
N GLY A 141 2.40 8.28 -17.52
CA GLY A 141 2.68 9.40 -18.42
C GLY A 141 4.18 9.75 -18.47
N LYS A 142 4.62 10.45 -19.52
CA LYS A 142 6.02 10.92 -19.62
C LYS A 142 6.36 11.75 -18.37
N THR A 143 7.62 11.73 -17.96
CA THR A 143 8.07 12.49 -16.78
C THR A 143 7.82 13.99 -16.92
N SER A 144 7.96 14.53 -18.15
CA SER A 144 7.64 15.92 -18.47
C SER A 144 6.18 16.29 -18.22
N ASP A 145 5.26 15.40 -18.55
CA ASP A 145 3.82 15.65 -18.38
C ASP A 145 3.45 15.64 -16.89
N TYR A 146 4.06 14.75 -16.11
CA TYR A 146 3.89 14.70 -14.67
C TYR A 146 4.32 16.01 -13.98
N VAL A 147 5.49 16.55 -14.36
CA VAL A 147 5.99 17.83 -13.81
C VAL A 147 5.01 18.96 -14.10
N LYS A 148 4.62 19.13 -15.37
CA LYS A 148 3.63 20.14 -15.78
C LYS A 148 2.29 19.98 -15.05
N CYS A 149 1.83 18.75 -14.86
CA CYS A 149 0.60 18.49 -14.14
C CYS A 149 0.68 18.89 -12.66
N ILE A 150 1.84 18.72 -12.01
CA ILE A 150 2.02 19.16 -10.61
C ILE A 150 2.14 20.68 -10.51
N GLU A 151 2.89 21.31 -11.40
CA GLU A 151 3.04 22.77 -11.44
C GLU A 151 1.67 23.45 -11.58
N ASN A 152 0.80 22.92 -12.45
CA ASN A 152 -0.55 23.42 -12.69
C ASN A 152 -1.63 22.78 -11.80
N ALA A 153 -1.22 22.01 -10.77
CA ALA A 153 -2.19 21.34 -9.90
C ALA A 153 -2.94 22.34 -9.02
N ASP A 154 -4.25 22.26 -9.07
CA ASP A 154 -5.15 22.94 -8.15
C ASP A 154 -5.19 22.27 -6.77
N SER A 155 -5.91 22.87 -5.83
CA SER A 155 -6.02 22.34 -4.46
C SER A 155 -6.64 20.95 -4.41
N GLU A 156 -7.53 20.60 -5.33
CA GLU A 156 -8.18 19.27 -5.37
C GLU A 156 -7.19 18.19 -5.80
N LYS A 157 -6.42 18.45 -6.86
CA LYS A 157 -5.35 17.54 -7.30
C LYS A 157 -4.26 17.39 -6.26
N MET A 158 -3.87 18.48 -5.60
CA MET A 158 -2.93 18.43 -4.49
C MET A 158 -3.48 17.62 -3.33
N ALA A 159 -4.77 17.74 -3.01
CA ALA A 159 -5.39 16.93 -1.96
C ALA A 159 -5.36 15.44 -2.26
N LYS A 160 -5.57 15.04 -3.52
CA LYS A 160 -5.44 13.64 -3.94
C LYS A 160 -4.02 13.12 -3.77
N LEU A 161 -3.00 13.90 -4.13
CA LEU A 161 -1.60 13.52 -3.91
C LEU A 161 -1.27 13.34 -2.43
N VAL A 162 -1.69 14.29 -1.59
CA VAL A 162 -1.48 14.21 -0.14
C VAL A 162 -2.19 13.00 0.46
N LYS A 163 -3.41 12.69 0.01
CA LYS A 163 -4.12 11.47 0.40
C LYS A 163 -3.35 10.20 0.02
N ILE A 164 -2.73 10.16 -1.16
CA ILE A 164 -1.88 9.03 -1.58
C ILE A 164 -0.68 8.89 -0.63
N VAL A 165 -0.09 9.98 -0.15
CA VAL A 165 0.98 9.92 0.87
C VAL A 165 0.47 9.19 2.11
N GLY A 166 -0.69 9.56 2.64
CA GLY A 166 -1.31 8.87 3.79
C GLY A 166 -1.47 7.35 3.58
N MET A 167 -1.82 6.93 2.36
CA MET A 167 -1.92 5.50 2.01
C MET A 167 -0.55 4.82 1.90
N LEU A 168 0.48 5.55 1.45
CA LEU A 168 1.84 5.02 1.28
C LEU A 168 2.63 4.98 2.58
N LEU A 169 2.23 5.75 3.59
CA LEU A 169 2.80 5.72 4.94
C LEU A 169 2.44 4.46 5.74
N GLN A 170 1.46 3.71 5.27
CA GLN A 170 1.04 2.49 5.95
C GLN A 170 2.05 1.37 5.74
N THR A 171 2.54 0.80 6.83
CA THR A 171 3.31 -0.44 6.80
C THR A 171 2.41 -1.58 6.34
N LYS A 172 2.88 -2.36 5.39
CA LYS A 172 2.16 -3.53 4.87
C LYS A 172 2.83 -4.79 5.34
N VAL A 173 2.05 -5.75 5.79
CA VAL A 173 2.51 -7.08 6.16
C VAL A 173 2.11 -8.04 5.06
N TYR A 174 3.09 -8.74 4.49
CA TYR A 174 2.87 -9.82 3.56
C TYR A 174 2.81 -11.13 4.34
N LEU A 175 1.72 -11.85 4.17
CA LEU A 175 1.42 -13.10 4.84
C LEU A 175 1.21 -14.20 3.79
N PHE A 176 1.65 -15.41 4.13
CA PHE A 176 1.62 -16.55 3.26
C PHE A 176 1.17 -17.80 3.99
N TRP A 177 0.42 -18.65 3.32
CA TRP A 177 0.02 -19.97 3.77
C TRP A 177 0.27 -21.02 2.71
N SER A 178 0.70 -22.20 3.14
CA SER A 178 0.81 -23.37 2.26
C SER A 178 0.10 -24.58 2.87
N LYS A 179 -0.53 -25.36 2.01
CA LYS A 179 -1.24 -26.59 2.39
C LYS A 179 -0.28 -27.67 2.90
N THR A 180 1.00 -27.65 2.46
CA THR A 180 2.04 -28.58 2.86
C THR A 180 3.11 -27.84 3.67
N VAL A 181 3.42 -28.33 4.87
CA VAL A 181 4.35 -27.68 5.83
C VAL A 181 5.82 -27.79 5.40
N GLU A 182 6.17 -28.64 4.44
CA GLU A 182 7.56 -29.11 4.25
C GLU A 182 8.48 -28.32 3.32
N SER A 183 8.04 -27.28 2.60
CA SER A 183 8.89 -26.69 1.55
C SER A 183 9.14 -25.18 1.56
N ILE A 184 8.92 -24.49 2.68
CA ILE A 184 9.08 -23.01 2.71
C ILE A 184 10.54 -22.57 2.92
N SER A 185 11.40 -23.41 3.50
CA SER A 185 12.81 -23.06 3.75
C SER A 185 13.66 -22.86 2.49
N SER A 186 13.24 -23.42 1.35
CA SER A 186 13.98 -23.31 0.09
C SER A 186 13.56 -22.14 -0.83
N LEU A 187 12.42 -21.50 -0.55
CA LEU A 187 11.85 -20.48 -1.44
C LEU A 187 12.18 -19.03 -1.08
N TYR A 188 12.66 -18.78 0.15
CA TYR A 188 12.98 -17.44 0.63
C TYR A 188 14.36 -17.37 1.28
N MET A 189 15.42 -17.39 0.48
CA MET A 189 16.67 -16.76 0.87
C MET A 189 16.61 -15.29 0.44
N PRO A 190 16.70 -14.31 1.37
CA PRO A 190 16.86 -12.93 0.98
C PRO A 190 18.18 -12.81 0.21
N ALA A 191 18.12 -12.24 -1.00
CA ALA A 191 19.31 -11.86 -1.72
C ALA A 191 20.13 -10.93 -0.81
N ARG A 192 21.28 -11.41 -0.35
CA ARG A 192 22.28 -10.56 0.28
C ARG A 192 22.74 -9.57 -0.78
N CYS A 193 22.41 -8.31 -0.58
CA CYS A 193 23.07 -7.22 -1.28
C CYS A 193 24.55 -7.26 -0.86
N SER A 194 25.38 -7.64 -1.80
CA SER A 194 26.82 -7.31 -1.80
C SER A 194 26.99 -5.96 -2.48
#